data_2490c95452224fee6197515498cda72b
#
_entry.id   2490c95452224fee6197515498cda72b
#
_cell.length_a   1.000
_cell.length_b   1.000
_cell.length_c   1.000
_cell.angle_alpha   90.00
_cell.angle_beta   90.00
_cell.angle_gamma   90.00
#
_symmetry.space_group_name_H-M   'P 1'
#
loop_
_entity.id
_entity.type
_entity.pdbx_description
1 polymer ?
#
loop_
_entity_poly.entity_id
_entity_poly.type
_entity_poly.pdbx_seq_one_letter_code
_entity_poly.pdbx_strand_id
1 'polypeptide(L)'
;MSRQNIYDNDEFFAGYKKLREKEVNANNLFEIPVLTSMLPDLKGKRILDLGCGFGEHCLEYVRKGAVRVVGIDISEKMLKVAMEENADPKVEYINMPMEDIGSLKEEFDVAISSLAFHYVENFEAVVAEIGKLLVQGGVFVFSQENPINTCHSQGDRWTRDENGHKLYVNLKNYSVEGKRESTWFVDNVVKYHRRFSTVVNNLADAGFIIERMEEPLPDDELLKKYPEYEDLFHKPDFLIVRARKA
;
A
#
# COMPACT_ATOMS: atom_id res chain seq x y z
N MET A 1 0.98 21.30 -9.67
CA MET A 1 1.37 20.27 -10.64
C MET A 1 0.30 19.20 -10.60
N SER A 2 -0.08 18.59 -11.73
CA SER A 2 -1.06 17.50 -11.70
C SER A 2 -0.44 16.29 -10.99
N ARG A 3 -1.18 15.68 -10.04
CA ARG A 3 -0.80 14.43 -9.38
C ARG A 3 -0.75 13.31 -10.42
N GLN A 4 0.20 12.39 -10.28
CA GLN A 4 0.26 11.26 -11.19
C GLN A 4 -0.94 10.32 -10.94
N ASN A 5 -1.75 10.12 -11.97
CA ASN A 5 -2.78 9.09 -12.02
C ASN A 5 -2.38 8.04 -13.07
N ILE A 6 -1.41 7.19 -12.72
CA ILE A 6 -0.87 6.20 -13.65
C ILE A 6 -1.87 5.10 -13.98
N TYR A 7 -2.81 4.83 -13.05
CA TYR A 7 -3.81 3.78 -13.20
C TYR A 7 -4.90 4.10 -14.24
N ASP A 8 -5.01 5.37 -14.69
CA ASP A 8 -5.87 5.75 -15.84
C ASP A 8 -5.15 5.67 -17.19
N ASN A 9 -3.84 5.34 -17.22
CA ASN A 9 -3.16 4.98 -18.45
C ASN A 9 -3.65 3.60 -18.92
N ASP A 10 -4.05 3.47 -20.20
CA ASP A 10 -4.67 2.26 -20.74
C ASP A 10 -3.75 1.02 -20.66
N GLU A 11 -2.48 1.19 -21.02
CA GLU A 11 -1.50 0.11 -21.01
C GLU A 11 -1.18 -0.33 -19.58
N PHE A 12 -0.97 0.63 -18.67
CA PHE A 12 -0.74 0.35 -17.26
C PHE A 12 -1.93 -0.36 -16.63
N PHE A 13 -3.14 0.14 -16.85
CA PHE A 13 -4.38 -0.44 -16.32
C PHE A 13 -4.56 -1.90 -16.78
N ALA A 14 -4.39 -2.15 -18.09
CA ALA A 14 -4.51 -3.51 -18.64
C ALA A 14 -3.44 -4.47 -18.05
N GLY A 15 -2.19 -4.00 -17.93
CA GLY A 15 -1.10 -4.76 -17.31
C GLY A 15 -1.38 -5.08 -15.84
N TYR A 16 -1.84 -4.08 -15.09
CA TYR A 16 -2.17 -4.23 -13.67
C TYR A 16 -3.37 -5.17 -13.45
N LYS A 17 -4.45 -5.01 -14.23
CA LYS A 17 -5.62 -5.91 -14.17
C LYS A 17 -5.19 -7.36 -14.39
N LYS A 18 -4.39 -7.63 -15.43
CA LYS A 18 -3.86 -8.97 -15.71
C LYS A 18 -2.96 -9.51 -14.59
N LEU A 19 -2.22 -8.64 -13.89
CA LEU A 19 -1.42 -9.04 -12.72
C LEU A 19 -2.32 -9.45 -11.56
N ARG A 20 -3.39 -8.70 -11.31
CA ARG A 20 -4.35 -8.98 -10.21
C ARG A 20 -5.15 -10.26 -10.44
N GLU A 21 -5.43 -10.64 -11.69
CA GLU A 21 -6.11 -11.90 -12.04
C GLU A 21 -5.27 -13.15 -11.75
N LYS A 22 -3.95 -13.00 -11.53
CA LYS A 22 -3.10 -14.14 -11.15
C LYS A 22 -3.30 -14.48 -9.69
N GLU A 23 -3.69 -15.74 -9.40
CA GLU A 23 -3.79 -16.25 -8.03
C GLU A 23 -2.45 -16.16 -7.28
N VAL A 24 -1.34 -16.42 -7.99
CA VAL A 24 0.02 -16.41 -7.45
C VAL A 24 0.71 -15.12 -7.83
N ASN A 25 0.81 -14.22 -6.87
CA ASN A 25 1.57 -12.99 -6.95
C ASN A 25 2.03 -12.58 -5.54
N ALA A 26 3.01 -11.68 -5.45
CA ALA A 26 3.59 -11.28 -4.17
C ALA A 26 2.56 -10.66 -3.21
N ASN A 27 1.57 -9.93 -3.72
CA ASN A 27 0.52 -9.34 -2.88
C ASN A 27 -0.30 -10.42 -2.19
N ASN A 28 -0.76 -11.42 -2.96
CA ASN A 28 -1.61 -12.50 -2.43
C ASN A 28 -0.84 -13.41 -1.48
N LEU A 29 0.46 -13.63 -1.72
CA LEU A 29 1.26 -14.53 -0.92
C LEU A 29 1.81 -13.90 0.36
N PHE A 30 2.15 -12.61 0.34
CA PHE A 30 2.88 -11.97 1.43
C PHE A 30 2.16 -10.76 2.01
N GLU A 31 1.71 -9.82 1.17
CA GLU A 31 1.18 -8.54 1.65
C GLU A 31 -0.20 -8.69 2.27
N ILE A 32 -1.18 -9.22 1.52
CA ILE A 32 -2.59 -9.30 1.94
C ILE A 32 -2.77 -10.15 3.22
N PRO A 33 -2.14 -11.34 3.36
CA PRO A 33 -2.27 -12.13 4.59
C PRO A 33 -1.79 -11.38 5.83
N VAL A 34 -0.65 -10.70 5.74
CA VAL A 34 -0.08 -9.96 6.87
C VAL A 34 -0.90 -8.70 7.15
N LEU A 35 -1.24 -7.90 6.14
CA LEU A 35 -2.11 -6.73 6.29
C LEU A 35 -3.43 -7.13 6.99
N THR A 36 -4.06 -8.18 6.51
CA THR A 36 -5.33 -8.69 7.07
C THR A 36 -5.18 -9.15 8.52
N SER A 37 -4.07 -9.80 8.87
CA SER A 37 -3.80 -10.25 10.24
C SER A 37 -3.60 -9.10 11.24
N MET A 38 -3.22 -7.93 10.74
CA MET A 38 -3.03 -6.73 11.53
C MET A 38 -4.32 -5.92 11.74
N LEU A 39 -5.41 -6.23 11.04
CA LEU A 39 -6.67 -5.52 11.20
C LEU A 39 -7.29 -5.84 12.58
N PRO A 40 -7.96 -4.86 13.21
CA PRO A 40 -8.81 -5.14 14.37
C PRO A 40 -10.06 -5.91 13.96
N ASP A 41 -10.89 -6.31 14.93
CA ASP A 41 -12.26 -6.76 14.63
C ASP A 41 -13.02 -5.63 13.92
N LEU A 42 -13.51 -5.91 12.72
CA LEU A 42 -14.20 -4.94 11.86
C LEU A 42 -15.72 -4.88 12.10
N LYS A 43 -16.26 -5.75 12.95
CA LYS A 43 -17.68 -5.78 13.25
C LYS A 43 -18.16 -4.44 13.86
N GLY A 44 -19.13 -3.83 13.20
CA GLY A 44 -19.70 -2.55 13.63
C GLY A 44 -18.81 -1.32 13.36
N LYS A 45 -17.71 -1.46 12.60
CA LYS A 45 -16.74 -0.40 12.34
C LYS A 45 -17.07 0.39 11.07
N ARG A 46 -16.70 1.68 11.09
CA ARG A 46 -16.66 2.57 9.92
C ARG A 46 -15.22 2.58 9.41
N ILE A 47 -15.03 2.31 8.14
CA ILE A 47 -13.72 2.09 7.53
C ILE A 47 -13.48 3.11 6.42
N LEU A 48 -12.27 3.67 6.39
CA LEU A 48 -11.73 4.44 5.28
C LEU A 48 -10.67 3.59 4.58
N ASP A 49 -10.88 3.26 3.31
CA ASP A 49 -9.93 2.54 2.46
C ASP A 49 -9.27 3.51 1.48
N LEU A 50 -7.97 3.72 1.65
CA LEU A 50 -7.17 4.74 0.96
C LEU A 50 -6.41 4.10 -0.21
N GLY A 51 -6.80 4.44 -1.45
CA GLY A 51 -6.33 3.78 -2.66
C GLY A 51 -6.99 2.42 -2.82
N CYS A 52 -8.33 2.39 -2.76
CA CYS A 52 -9.11 1.14 -2.73
C CYS A 52 -9.08 0.32 -4.03
N GLY A 53 -8.57 0.90 -5.13
CA GLY A 53 -8.44 0.23 -6.41
C GLY A 53 -9.76 -0.36 -6.92
N PHE A 54 -9.78 -1.67 -7.19
CA PHE A 54 -10.98 -2.40 -7.65
C PHE A 54 -12.05 -2.63 -6.58
N GLY A 55 -11.82 -2.22 -5.32
CA GLY A 55 -12.81 -2.32 -4.24
C GLY A 55 -12.99 -3.71 -3.63
N GLU A 56 -12.19 -4.70 -4.02
CA GLU A 56 -12.28 -6.07 -3.50
C GLU A 56 -12.17 -6.11 -1.96
N HIS A 57 -11.24 -5.34 -1.40
CA HIS A 57 -11.06 -5.22 0.05
C HIS A 57 -12.24 -4.52 0.72
N CYS A 58 -12.81 -3.47 0.11
CA CYS A 58 -13.99 -2.79 0.64
C CYS A 58 -15.15 -3.76 0.86
N LEU A 59 -15.42 -4.62 -0.13
CA LEU A 59 -16.45 -5.65 -0.03
C LEU A 59 -16.11 -6.70 1.04
N GLU A 60 -14.83 -7.08 1.17
CA GLU A 60 -14.39 -8.00 2.21
C GLU A 60 -14.59 -7.41 3.61
N TYR A 61 -14.33 -6.12 3.83
CA TYR A 61 -14.56 -5.46 5.10
C TYR A 61 -16.04 -5.49 5.48
N VAL A 62 -16.95 -5.30 4.52
CA VAL A 62 -18.39 -5.45 4.74
C VAL A 62 -18.73 -6.89 5.15
N ARG A 63 -18.16 -7.90 4.50
CA ARG A 63 -18.35 -9.32 4.86
C ARG A 63 -17.83 -9.64 6.26
N LYS A 64 -16.79 -8.94 6.72
CA LYS A 64 -16.26 -9.02 8.10
C LYS A 64 -17.06 -8.19 9.11
N GLY A 65 -18.18 -7.60 8.71
CA GLY A 65 -19.14 -6.94 9.58
C GLY A 65 -19.00 -5.43 9.70
N ALA A 66 -18.22 -4.76 8.86
CA ALA A 66 -18.20 -3.32 8.79
C ALA A 66 -19.60 -2.77 8.48
N VAL A 67 -19.97 -1.67 9.13
CA VAL A 67 -21.27 -1.02 8.92
C VAL A 67 -21.24 0.06 7.87
N ARG A 68 -20.06 0.61 7.60
CA ARG A 68 -19.80 1.64 6.62
C ARG A 68 -18.39 1.48 6.09
N VAL A 69 -18.20 1.56 4.78
CA VAL A 69 -16.88 1.61 4.13
C VAL A 69 -16.89 2.78 3.16
N VAL A 70 -15.88 3.63 3.24
CA VAL A 70 -15.59 4.66 2.24
C VAL A 70 -14.30 4.27 1.57
N GLY A 71 -14.36 3.90 0.29
CA GLY A 71 -13.20 3.62 -0.54
C GLY A 71 -12.88 4.83 -1.42
N ILE A 72 -11.66 5.33 -1.33
CA ILE A 72 -11.21 6.41 -2.20
C ILE A 72 -10.12 5.91 -3.14
N ASP A 73 -10.15 6.38 -4.37
CA ASP A 73 -9.07 6.19 -5.35
C ASP A 73 -9.00 7.37 -6.30
N ILE A 74 -7.81 7.69 -6.78
CA ILE A 74 -7.60 8.75 -7.76
C ILE A 74 -8.02 8.32 -9.18
N SER A 75 -8.04 7.01 -9.44
CA SER A 75 -8.32 6.44 -10.77
C SER A 75 -9.81 6.24 -10.99
N GLU A 76 -10.36 6.92 -11.97
CA GLU A 76 -11.73 6.70 -12.41
C GLU A 76 -11.95 5.30 -12.98
N LYS A 77 -10.94 4.72 -13.67
CA LYS A 77 -11.01 3.37 -14.21
C LYS A 77 -11.09 2.31 -13.13
N MET A 78 -10.28 2.47 -12.06
CA MET A 78 -10.34 1.58 -10.90
C MET A 78 -11.72 1.63 -10.25
N LEU A 79 -12.22 2.82 -9.95
CA LEU A 79 -13.52 3.01 -9.31
C LEU A 79 -14.68 2.54 -10.16
N LYS A 80 -14.59 2.64 -11.48
CA LYS A 80 -15.61 2.07 -12.37
C LYS A 80 -15.73 0.56 -12.15
N VAL A 81 -14.61 -0.17 -12.12
CA VAL A 81 -14.62 -1.61 -11.83
C VAL A 81 -15.14 -1.88 -10.41
N ALA A 82 -14.71 -1.08 -9.42
CA ALA A 82 -15.17 -1.22 -8.05
C ALA A 82 -16.71 -1.10 -7.94
N MET A 83 -17.29 -0.13 -8.62
CA MET A 83 -18.75 0.07 -8.62
C MET A 83 -19.51 -1.00 -9.41
N GLU A 84 -18.90 -1.57 -10.45
CA GLU A 84 -19.51 -2.63 -11.26
C GLU A 84 -19.40 -4.02 -10.61
N GLU A 85 -18.26 -4.34 -10.02
CA GLU A 85 -17.94 -5.70 -9.55
C GLU A 85 -18.03 -5.87 -8.02
N ASN A 86 -17.82 -4.78 -7.25
CA ASN A 86 -17.71 -4.83 -5.79
C ASN A 86 -18.64 -3.82 -5.09
N ALA A 87 -19.83 -3.60 -5.63
CA ALA A 87 -20.84 -2.72 -5.04
C ALA A 87 -21.53 -3.38 -3.83
N ASP A 88 -21.74 -2.61 -2.78
CA ASP A 88 -22.58 -2.96 -1.63
C ASP A 88 -23.23 -1.69 -1.06
N PRO A 89 -24.46 -1.71 -0.53
CA PRO A 89 -25.11 -0.52 0.05
C PRO A 89 -24.33 0.15 1.19
N LYS A 90 -23.41 -0.56 1.82
CA LYS A 90 -22.56 -0.05 2.90
C LYS A 90 -21.25 0.55 2.40
N VAL A 91 -20.95 0.42 1.11
CA VAL A 91 -19.72 0.92 0.49
C VAL A 91 -20.04 2.16 -0.34
N GLU A 92 -19.29 3.22 -0.10
CA GLU A 92 -19.27 4.40 -0.97
C GLU A 92 -17.88 4.52 -1.60
N TYR A 93 -17.84 4.64 -2.93
CA TYR A 93 -16.63 4.90 -3.68
C TYR A 93 -16.55 6.36 -4.10
N ILE A 94 -15.42 7.02 -3.78
CA ILE A 94 -15.21 8.43 -4.05
C ILE A 94 -13.94 8.60 -4.91
N ASN A 95 -14.07 9.24 -6.07
CA ASN A 95 -12.91 9.64 -6.86
C ASN A 95 -12.19 10.81 -6.19
N MET A 96 -11.13 10.49 -5.46
CA MET A 96 -10.42 11.46 -4.65
C MET A 96 -8.95 11.01 -4.45
N PRO A 97 -7.97 11.89 -4.65
CA PRO A 97 -6.60 11.62 -4.22
C PRO A 97 -6.49 11.65 -2.70
N MET A 98 -5.58 10.85 -2.14
CA MET A 98 -5.38 10.76 -0.68
C MET A 98 -5.05 12.10 -0.01
N GLU A 99 -4.41 12.99 -0.73
CA GLU A 99 -4.04 14.31 -0.20
C GLU A 99 -5.24 15.24 0.04
N ASP A 100 -6.42 14.89 -0.47
CA ASP A 100 -7.64 15.70 -0.33
C ASP A 100 -8.63 15.14 0.70
N ILE A 101 -8.25 14.08 1.45
CA ILE A 101 -9.11 13.42 2.45
C ILE A 101 -9.59 14.33 3.56
N GLY A 102 -8.88 15.43 3.85
CA GLY A 102 -9.33 16.45 4.80
C GLY A 102 -10.67 17.09 4.46
N SER A 103 -11.18 16.89 3.24
CA SER A 103 -12.53 17.32 2.82
C SER A 103 -13.65 16.39 3.30
N LEU A 104 -13.34 15.14 3.71
CA LEU A 104 -14.30 14.20 4.27
C LEU A 104 -14.86 14.75 5.59
N LYS A 105 -16.17 14.53 5.83
CA LYS A 105 -16.90 15.10 6.98
C LYS A 105 -17.35 14.05 7.99
N GLU A 106 -16.86 12.84 7.87
CA GLU A 106 -17.18 11.75 8.79
C GLU A 106 -15.92 11.23 9.49
N GLU A 107 -16.11 10.62 10.65
CA GLU A 107 -15.04 9.96 11.40
C GLU A 107 -15.06 8.47 11.17
N PHE A 108 -13.87 7.86 11.23
CA PHE A 108 -13.68 6.43 11.01
C PHE A 108 -13.09 5.75 12.26
N ASP A 109 -13.42 4.47 12.41
CA ASP A 109 -12.83 3.63 13.46
C ASP A 109 -11.52 3.00 12.99
N VAL A 110 -11.40 2.75 11.65
CA VAL A 110 -10.24 2.13 11.04
C VAL A 110 -9.95 2.83 9.70
N ALA A 111 -8.70 3.20 9.48
CA ALA A 111 -8.16 3.57 8.18
C ALA A 111 -7.26 2.45 7.66
N ILE A 112 -7.40 2.09 6.40
CA ILE A 112 -6.64 1.02 5.77
C ILE A 112 -6.09 1.51 4.44
N SER A 113 -4.90 1.04 4.04
CA SER A 113 -4.36 1.26 2.71
C SER A 113 -3.46 0.10 2.30
N SER A 114 -3.70 -0.46 1.14
CA SER A 114 -2.87 -1.52 0.57
C SER A 114 -2.06 -0.99 -0.62
N LEU A 115 -0.73 -0.97 -0.48
CA LEU A 115 0.25 -0.65 -1.53
C LEU A 115 0.00 0.66 -2.30
N ALA A 116 -0.46 1.71 -1.62
CA ALA A 116 -0.73 2.99 -2.26
C ALA A 116 0.15 4.15 -1.76
N PHE A 117 0.68 4.09 -0.53
CA PHE A 117 1.41 5.21 0.08
C PHE A 117 2.74 5.57 -0.60
N HIS A 118 3.37 4.64 -1.30
CA HIS A 118 4.59 4.95 -2.04
C HIS A 118 4.35 5.85 -3.27
N TYR A 119 3.09 6.09 -3.66
CA TYR A 119 2.71 7.07 -4.69
C TYR A 119 2.42 8.46 -4.12
N VAL A 120 2.28 8.61 -2.82
CA VAL A 120 1.97 9.88 -2.15
C VAL A 120 3.24 10.72 -1.98
N GLU A 121 3.25 11.96 -2.47
CA GLU A 121 4.40 12.87 -2.33
C GLU A 121 4.55 13.37 -0.88
N ASN A 122 3.47 13.88 -0.30
CA ASN A 122 3.46 14.43 1.06
C ASN A 122 2.83 13.44 2.04
N PHE A 123 3.61 12.44 2.44
CA PHE A 123 3.17 11.41 3.39
C PHE A 123 2.81 12.00 4.76
N GLU A 124 3.61 12.96 5.26
CA GLU A 124 3.38 13.64 6.53
C GLU A 124 1.99 14.28 6.60
N ALA A 125 1.63 15.06 5.57
CA ALA A 125 0.33 15.73 5.52
C ALA A 125 -0.83 14.73 5.47
N VAL A 126 -0.72 13.66 4.68
CA VAL A 126 -1.78 12.64 4.56
C VAL A 126 -1.95 11.89 5.88
N VAL A 127 -0.85 11.51 6.54
CA VAL A 127 -0.90 10.84 7.86
C VAL A 127 -1.53 11.74 8.91
N ALA A 128 -1.22 13.05 8.91
CA ALA A 128 -1.85 14.01 9.81
C ALA A 128 -3.36 14.13 9.57
N GLU A 129 -3.82 14.14 8.31
CA GLU A 129 -5.26 14.16 8.01
C GLU A 129 -5.95 12.85 8.42
N ILE A 130 -5.31 11.68 8.22
CA ILE A 130 -5.82 10.40 8.72
C ILE A 130 -5.99 10.46 10.25
N GLY A 131 -5.02 11.03 10.97
CA GLY A 131 -5.11 11.23 12.41
C GLY A 131 -6.32 12.06 12.83
N LYS A 132 -6.72 13.07 12.05
CA LYS A 132 -7.91 13.89 12.32
C LYS A 132 -9.22 13.12 12.04
N LEU A 133 -9.24 12.30 10.99
CA LEU A 133 -10.43 11.55 10.57
C LEU A 133 -10.69 10.31 11.43
N LEU A 134 -9.70 9.79 12.15
CA LEU A 134 -9.89 8.67 13.05
C LEU A 134 -10.46 9.10 14.40
N VAL A 135 -11.34 8.29 14.97
CA VAL A 135 -11.77 8.43 16.36
C VAL A 135 -10.59 8.21 17.32
N GLN A 136 -10.72 8.66 18.57
CA GLN A 136 -9.75 8.35 19.63
C GLN A 136 -9.60 6.83 19.77
N GLY A 137 -8.37 6.32 19.76
CA GLY A 137 -8.07 4.88 19.77
C GLY A 137 -8.32 4.19 18.42
N GLY A 138 -8.71 4.93 17.38
CA GLY A 138 -8.86 4.41 16.01
C GLY A 138 -7.56 3.83 15.45
N VAL A 139 -7.67 2.84 14.58
CA VAL A 139 -6.53 2.07 14.06
C VAL A 139 -6.23 2.47 12.62
N PHE A 140 -4.96 2.66 12.32
CA PHE A 140 -4.44 2.83 10.97
C PHE A 140 -3.55 1.65 10.61
N VAL A 141 -3.90 0.91 9.54
CA VAL A 141 -3.09 -0.19 8.99
C VAL A 141 -2.80 0.10 7.53
N PHE A 142 -1.53 0.07 7.17
CA PHE A 142 -1.16 0.27 5.78
C PHE A 142 0.03 -0.57 5.37
N SER A 143 0.10 -0.86 4.08
CA SER A 143 1.26 -1.41 3.42
C SER A 143 1.81 -0.43 2.38
N GLN A 144 3.10 -0.50 2.16
CA GLN A 144 3.78 0.20 1.07
C GLN A 144 4.96 -0.62 0.58
N GLU A 145 5.52 -0.24 -0.57
CA GLU A 145 6.83 -0.78 -0.94
C GLU A 145 7.86 -0.47 0.13
N ASN A 146 8.70 -1.47 0.43
CA ASN A 146 9.74 -1.33 1.44
C ASN A 146 10.72 -0.20 1.08
N PRO A 147 11.17 0.61 2.04
CA PRO A 147 12.18 1.64 1.81
C PRO A 147 13.47 1.12 1.15
N ILE A 148 13.89 -0.10 1.42
CA ILE A 148 15.03 -0.75 0.73
C ILE A 148 14.72 -0.93 -0.75
N ASN A 149 13.47 -1.18 -1.10
CA ASN A 149 13.04 -1.35 -2.48
C ASN A 149 12.93 -0.01 -3.22
N THR A 150 12.34 1.00 -2.58
CA THR A 150 12.13 2.32 -3.21
C THR A 150 13.38 3.18 -3.28
N CYS A 151 14.44 2.93 -2.49
CA CYS A 151 15.66 3.74 -2.53
C CYS A 151 16.44 3.58 -3.85
N HIS A 152 16.29 2.45 -4.54
CA HIS A 152 17.01 2.18 -5.76
C HIS A 152 16.53 3.12 -6.88
N SER A 153 17.46 3.91 -7.43
CA SER A 153 17.14 4.94 -8.41
C SER A 153 17.79 4.70 -9.78
N GLN A 154 18.94 4.03 -9.82
CA GLN A 154 19.72 3.83 -11.05
C GLN A 154 20.71 2.67 -10.92
N GLY A 155 21.05 2.04 -12.05
CA GLY A 155 22.02 0.97 -12.16
C GLY A 155 21.44 -0.40 -11.80
N ASP A 156 22.30 -1.39 -11.68
CA ASP A 156 21.89 -2.74 -11.35
C ASP A 156 21.49 -2.86 -9.87
N ARG A 157 20.31 -3.38 -9.65
CA ARG A 157 19.80 -3.67 -8.30
C ARG A 157 20.54 -4.83 -7.63
N TRP A 158 21.09 -5.75 -8.42
CA TRP A 158 21.72 -6.97 -7.93
C TRP A 158 23.17 -7.07 -8.35
N THR A 159 24.03 -7.44 -7.44
CA THR A 159 25.32 -8.01 -7.79
C THR A 159 25.15 -9.50 -8.03
N ARG A 160 25.73 -9.98 -9.13
CA ARG A 160 25.62 -11.37 -9.60
C ARG A 160 26.99 -12.01 -9.71
N ASP A 161 27.02 -13.34 -9.60
CA ASP A 161 28.22 -14.14 -9.92
C ASP A 161 28.41 -14.29 -11.45
N GLU A 162 29.43 -15.02 -11.83
CA GLU A 162 29.76 -15.31 -13.24
C GLU A 162 28.68 -16.13 -13.97
N ASN A 163 27.83 -16.86 -13.23
CA ASN A 163 26.73 -17.67 -13.75
C ASN A 163 25.39 -16.89 -13.76
N GLY A 164 25.40 -15.65 -13.31
CA GLY A 164 24.21 -14.78 -13.25
C GLY A 164 23.35 -14.94 -11.99
N HIS A 165 23.77 -15.76 -10.98
CA HIS A 165 23.05 -15.89 -9.72
C HIS A 165 23.16 -14.62 -8.89
N LYS A 166 22.09 -14.20 -8.27
CA LYS A 166 22.04 -13.04 -7.39
C LYS A 166 22.82 -13.34 -6.09
N LEU A 167 23.81 -12.52 -5.76
CA LEU A 167 24.63 -12.65 -4.56
C LEU A 167 24.13 -11.75 -3.43
N TYR A 168 23.83 -10.50 -3.74
CA TYR A 168 23.31 -9.50 -2.81
C TYR A 168 22.69 -8.33 -3.53
N VAL A 169 21.88 -7.57 -2.80
CA VAL A 169 21.24 -6.36 -3.30
C VAL A 169 22.15 -5.15 -3.16
N ASN A 170 22.17 -4.30 -4.18
CA ASN A 170 22.90 -3.04 -4.16
C ASN A 170 22.03 -1.93 -3.56
N LEU A 171 22.36 -1.50 -2.36
CA LEU A 171 21.71 -0.37 -1.71
C LEU A 171 22.33 0.94 -2.20
N LYS A 172 21.54 1.79 -2.85
CA LYS A 172 22.02 3.08 -3.38
C LYS A 172 21.03 4.19 -3.02
N ASN A 173 21.59 5.33 -2.57
CA ASN A 173 20.80 6.54 -2.28
C ASN A 173 19.70 6.37 -1.22
N TYR A 174 19.82 5.43 -0.29
CA TYR A 174 18.85 5.22 0.79
C TYR A 174 18.62 6.48 1.65
N SER A 175 19.65 7.27 1.89
CA SER A 175 19.54 8.51 2.70
C SER A 175 19.00 9.70 1.92
N VAL A 176 18.83 9.59 0.60
CA VAL A 176 18.31 10.65 -0.26
C VAL A 176 16.85 10.36 -0.54
N GLU A 177 15.96 11.04 0.15
CA GLU A 177 14.51 10.88 0.00
C GLU A 177 13.96 11.63 -1.21
N GLY A 178 12.70 11.36 -1.56
CA GLY A 178 11.96 12.06 -2.59
C GLY A 178 11.65 11.20 -3.82
N LYS A 179 11.38 11.87 -4.91
CA LYS A 179 10.88 11.27 -6.15
C LYS A 179 11.83 10.22 -6.73
N ARG A 180 11.25 9.12 -7.17
CA ARG A 180 11.86 8.05 -7.96
C ARG A 180 11.03 7.81 -9.21
N GLU A 181 11.68 7.53 -10.31
CA GLU A 181 11.03 7.12 -11.56
C GLU A 181 11.49 5.70 -11.89
N SER A 182 10.57 4.87 -12.28
CA SER A 182 10.82 3.48 -12.64
C SER A 182 9.97 3.06 -13.83
N THR A 183 10.36 2.00 -14.50
CA THR A 183 9.53 1.32 -15.49
C THR A 183 8.76 0.19 -14.80
N TRP A 184 7.43 0.23 -14.86
CA TRP A 184 6.55 -0.85 -14.46
C TRP A 184 5.32 -0.82 -15.36
N PHE A 185 5.16 -1.81 -16.24
CA PHE A 185 4.25 -1.83 -17.40
C PHE A 185 4.49 -0.69 -18.40
N VAL A 186 4.67 0.55 -17.93
CA VAL A 186 5.02 1.74 -18.72
C VAL A 186 6.21 2.47 -18.08
N ASP A 187 6.84 3.36 -18.81
CA ASP A 187 7.91 4.20 -18.30
C ASP A 187 7.40 5.35 -17.42
N ASN A 188 8.30 5.94 -16.64
CA ASN A 188 8.05 7.12 -15.82
C ASN A 188 6.99 6.92 -14.74
N VAL A 189 6.85 5.71 -14.18
CA VAL A 189 6.06 5.48 -12.97
C VAL A 189 6.76 6.14 -11.80
N VAL A 190 6.12 7.16 -11.24
CA VAL A 190 6.66 7.94 -10.12
C VAL A 190 6.27 7.28 -8.80
N LYS A 191 7.28 7.09 -7.96
CA LYS A 191 7.14 6.69 -6.55
C LYS A 191 7.94 7.64 -5.68
N TYR A 192 7.67 7.67 -4.39
CA TYR A 192 8.40 8.51 -3.43
C TYR A 192 9.10 7.64 -2.40
N HIS A 193 10.42 7.69 -2.43
CA HIS A 193 11.26 7.02 -1.44
C HIS A 193 11.27 7.81 -0.13
N ARG A 194 11.09 7.10 0.98
CA ARG A 194 11.21 7.57 2.36
C ARG A 194 12.01 6.56 3.17
N ARG A 195 12.83 7.05 4.09
CA ARG A 195 13.54 6.19 5.03
C ARG A 195 12.56 5.60 6.06
N PHE A 196 12.90 4.48 6.66
CA PHE A 196 12.13 3.94 7.78
C PHE A 196 11.92 4.97 8.89
N SER A 197 12.98 5.72 9.25
CA SER A 197 12.89 6.76 10.28
C SER A 197 11.87 7.84 9.93
N THR A 198 11.76 8.23 8.67
CA THR A 198 10.78 9.23 8.22
C THR A 198 9.36 8.68 8.34
N VAL A 199 9.14 7.43 7.95
CA VAL A 199 7.82 6.78 8.11
C VAL A 199 7.41 6.72 9.59
N VAL A 200 8.32 6.27 10.46
CA VAL A 200 8.09 6.16 11.92
C VAL A 200 7.81 7.53 12.55
N ASN A 201 8.66 8.53 12.24
CA ASN A 201 8.55 9.85 12.85
C ASN A 201 7.25 10.56 12.41
N ASN A 202 6.89 10.51 11.13
CA ASN A 202 5.64 11.12 10.66
C ASN A 202 4.39 10.52 11.32
N LEU A 203 4.40 9.22 11.60
CA LEU A 203 3.32 8.59 12.37
C LEU A 203 3.30 9.11 13.81
N ALA A 204 4.46 9.16 14.48
CA ALA A 204 4.57 9.63 15.85
C ALA A 204 4.18 11.12 15.97
N ASP A 205 4.62 11.96 15.06
CA ASP A 205 4.34 13.41 15.02
C ASP A 205 2.83 13.67 14.78
N ALA A 206 2.15 12.77 14.05
CA ALA A 206 0.71 12.81 13.87
C ALA A 206 -0.10 12.21 15.04
N GLY A 207 0.55 11.83 16.14
CA GLY A 207 -0.08 11.32 17.35
C GLY A 207 -0.44 9.84 17.31
N PHE A 208 0.22 9.05 16.45
CA PHE A 208 0.05 7.61 16.41
C PHE A 208 1.06 6.88 17.30
N ILE A 209 0.57 5.83 17.95
CA ILE A 209 1.40 4.81 18.62
C ILE A 209 1.56 3.66 17.63
N ILE A 210 2.77 3.39 17.20
CA ILE A 210 3.06 2.23 16.34
C ILE A 210 2.96 0.97 17.20
N GLU A 211 2.03 0.10 16.88
CA GLU A 211 1.80 -1.16 17.59
C GLU A 211 2.58 -2.32 16.97
N ARG A 212 2.75 -2.29 15.65
CA ARG A 212 3.46 -3.35 14.93
C ARG A 212 3.99 -2.87 13.58
N MET A 213 5.12 -3.42 13.17
CA MET A 213 5.70 -3.30 11.82
C MET A 213 6.12 -4.69 11.36
N GLU A 214 5.80 -5.03 10.11
CA GLU A 214 6.16 -6.33 9.51
C GLU A 214 6.74 -6.14 8.12
N GLU A 215 7.71 -6.97 7.81
CA GLU A 215 8.32 -7.14 6.49
C GLU A 215 8.14 -8.61 6.10
N PRO A 216 7.07 -8.94 5.36
CA PRO A 216 6.72 -10.33 5.07
C PRO A 216 7.83 -11.08 4.33
N LEU A 217 8.11 -12.29 4.79
CA LEU A 217 9.07 -13.20 4.18
C LEU A 217 8.42 -14.56 3.91
N PRO A 218 8.91 -15.32 2.91
CA PRO A 218 8.45 -16.67 2.68
C PRO A 218 8.88 -17.62 3.80
N ASP A 219 8.03 -18.58 4.12
CA ASP A 219 8.40 -19.74 4.91
C ASP A 219 8.98 -20.85 4.03
N ASP A 220 9.44 -21.94 4.67
CA ASP A 220 10.07 -23.08 3.98
C ASP A 220 9.11 -23.78 3.00
N GLU A 221 7.81 -23.78 3.25
CA GLU A 221 6.82 -24.42 2.36
C GLU A 221 6.59 -23.57 1.11
N LEU A 222 6.49 -22.25 1.26
CA LEU A 222 6.38 -21.32 0.16
C LEU A 222 7.63 -21.36 -0.72
N LEU A 223 8.83 -21.42 -0.12
CA LEU A 223 10.08 -21.50 -0.89
C LEU A 223 10.23 -22.80 -1.67
N LYS A 224 9.78 -23.93 -1.12
CA LYS A 224 9.74 -25.19 -1.89
C LYS A 224 8.87 -25.11 -3.12
N LYS A 225 7.77 -24.35 -3.05
CA LYS A 225 6.81 -24.21 -4.14
C LYS A 225 7.18 -23.07 -5.11
N TYR A 226 7.78 -22.00 -4.59
CA TYR A 226 8.10 -20.77 -5.30
C TYR A 226 9.51 -20.30 -4.93
N PRO A 227 10.57 -20.99 -5.40
CA PRO A 227 11.96 -20.69 -5.01
C PRO A 227 12.43 -19.30 -5.46
N GLU A 228 11.79 -18.69 -6.44
CA GLU A 228 12.08 -17.32 -6.89
C GLU A 228 11.90 -16.26 -5.80
N TYR A 229 11.13 -16.54 -4.74
CA TYR A 229 10.94 -15.61 -3.62
C TYR A 229 12.06 -15.68 -2.57
N GLU A 230 13.11 -16.51 -2.75
CA GLU A 230 14.32 -16.47 -1.93
C GLU A 230 14.98 -15.07 -1.93
N ASP A 231 14.82 -14.32 -2.99
CA ASP A 231 15.26 -12.92 -3.11
C ASP A 231 14.78 -12.02 -1.97
N LEU A 232 13.62 -12.32 -1.38
CA LEU A 232 13.04 -11.54 -0.27
C LEU A 232 13.90 -11.55 1.00
N PHE A 233 14.76 -12.55 1.20
CA PHE A 233 15.73 -12.56 2.30
C PHE A 233 16.83 -11.51 2.15
N HIS A 234 17.09 -11.07 0.93
CA HIS A 234 18.02 -9.98 0.67
C HIS A 234 17.36 -8.61 0.76
N LYS A 235 16.12 -8.51 0.31
CA LYS A 235 15.31 -7.30 0.36
C LYS A 235 13.82 -7.65 0.42
N PRO A 236 13.15 -7.39 1.54
CA PRO A 236 11.71 -7.52 1.59
C PRO A 236 11.05 -6.51 0.63
N ASP A 237 9.98 -6.95 -0.06
CA ASP A 237 9.30 -6.08 -1.01
C ASP A 237 8.35 -5.10 -0.32
N PHE A 238 7.79 -5.47 0.83
CA PHE A 238 6.75 -4.73 1.51
C PHE A 238 7.14 -4.33 2.93
N LEU A 239 6.63 -3.20 3.37
CA LEU A 239 6.57 -2.77 4.76
C LEU A 239 5.10 -2.61 5.13
N ILE A 240 4.66 -3.28 6.18
CA ILE A 240 3.30 -3.19 6.70
C ILE A 240 3.35 -2.63 8.11
N VAL A 241 2.51 -1.64 8.38
CA VAL A 241 2.50 -0.93 9.66
C VAL A 241 1.09 -0.91 10.22
N ARG A 242 0.98 -1.23 11.51
CA ARG A 242 -0.21 -0.99 12.32
C ARG A 242 0.10 0.08 13.35
N ALA A 243 -0.71 1.10 13.39
CA ALA A 243 -0.62 2.19 14.34
C ALA A 243 -1.99 2.52 14.92
N ARG A 244 -2.05 3.07 16.12
CA ARG A 244 -3.27 3.47 16.81
C ARG A 244 -3.19 4.93 17.20
N LYS A 245 -4.25 5.68 16.94
CA LYS A 245 -4.37 7.08 17.41
C LYS A 245 -4.33 7.11 18.94
N ALA A 246 -3.35 7.88 19.48
CA ALA A 246 -3.13 8.02 20.92
C ALA A 246 -4.28 8.72 21.63
#